data_e8bde54594688e3c9e98daf70bf1ac4a
#
_entry.id   e8bde54594688e3c9e98daf70bf1ac4a
#
_cell.length_a   1.000
_cell.length_b   1.000
_cell.length_c   1.000
_cell.angle_alpha   90.00
_cell.angle_beta   90.00
_cell.angle_gamma   90.00
#
_symmetry.space_group_name_H-M   'P 1'
#
loop_
_entity.id
_entity.type
_entity.pdbx_description
1 polymer ?
#
loop_
_entity_poly.entity_id
_entity_poly.type
_entity_poly.pdbx_seq_one_letter_code
_entity_poly.pdbx_strand_id
1 'polypeptide(L)'
;MRLPTGSFLSAITVLFLVLGLGLGLMAQRDSGKTSVSGEQRILVIPPPLKDLHKDYKVRLVYFVPTDREVKPGYREKCEVLMRVVADVYRREMKAHRYKTGGLDFEFSEDGRLKVHLVRAKHPSVFYTGDPFNVDHLLNSQQQEIWETTGYSRNRPTLVFSEAGAVAEARPIPHVYSGLACVSGDIFRDEVTASTIEEQIRYFMDQTPVRKVAGEEERARNLESQTSNGVLIHELGHIFGMLHDTRDPRNIMMRGYDQLGQMYDRRTAPGRPVRFSPAHARMAAASRFFSETFDKTDSKAPEIHEFKISRPPRAGDKSVKISLDMSDNKGLGPLVVLQRGGGQIDALVKDLFLKSARKKAGVLTVDSPRPLVAGQPLIYIINLFDVNGNLSQAVINSRVEP
;
A
#
# COMPACT_ATOMS: atom_id res chain seq x y z
N MET A 1 -16.24 27.21 35.01
CA MET A 1 -16.72 26.10 34.19
C MET A 1 -15.50 25.27 33.79
N ARG A 2 -15.22 24.15 34.49
CA ARG A 2 -14.02 23.35 34.28
C ARG A 2 -14.34 22.29 33.21
N LEU A 3 -13.55 22.25 32.15
CA LEU A 3 -13.59 21.21 31.13
C LEU A 3 -12.89 19.93 31.67
N PRO A 4 -13.40 18.74 31.42
CA PRO A 4 -12.78 17.52 31.87
C PRO A 4 -11.57 17.18 30.97
N THR A 5 -10.45 16.90 31.61
CA THR A 5 -9.25 16.35 31.00
C THR A 5 -9.51 14.89 30.60
N GLY A 6 -9.88 14.68 29.36
CA GLY A 6 -9.93 13.36 28.76
C GLY A 6 -8.51 12.88 28.44
N SER A 7 -8.12 11.78 29.03
CA SER A 7 -6.89 11.05 28.73
C SER A 7 -6.86 10.61 27.28
N PHE A 8 -5.93 11.17 26.51
CA PHE A 8 -5.60 10.71 25.16
C PHE A 8 -4.89 9.35 25.28
N LEU A 9 -5.56 8.32 24.82
CA LEU A 9 -4.96 7.01 24.59
C LEU A 9 -3.80 7.17 23.60
N SER A 10 -2.63 6.69 24.01
CA SER A 10 -1.43 6.52 23.21
C SER A 10 -1.75 5.87 21.86
N ALA A 11 -1.59 6.61 20.79
CA ALA A 11 -1.50 6.04 19.46
C ALA A 11 -0.25 5.14 19.43
N ILE A 12 -0.46 3.84 19.26
CA ILE A 12 0.62 2.89 19.07
C ILE A 12 1.25 3.21 17.71
N THR A 13 2.39 3.87 17.74
CA THR A 13 3.24 4.09 16.57
C THR A 13 3.84 2.75 16.18
N VAL A 14 3.32 2.13 15.14
CA VAL A 14 3.93 0.95 14.53
C VAL A 14 5.11 1.44 13.70
N LEU A 15 6.29 1.35 14.27
CA LEU A 15 7.56 1.70 13.64
C LEU A 15 7.85 0.72 12.50
N PHE A 16 7.67 1.16 11.26
CA PHE A 16 8.12 0.43 10.08
C PHE A 16 9.62 0.69 9.85
N LEU A 17 10.45 -0.04 10.57
CA LEU A 17 11.89 -0.04 10.30
C LEU A 17 12.14 -0.94 9.07
N VAL A 18 12.32 -0.35 7.90
CA VAL A 18 12.83 -1.04 6.73
C VAL A 18 14.34 -1.22 6.91
N LEU A 19 14.75 -2.27 7.60
CA LEU A 19 16.10 -2.76 7.51
C LEU A 19 16.28 -3.46 6.15
N GLY A 20 16.85 -2.73 5.22
CA GLY A 20 17.32 -3.27 3.95
C GLY A 20 18.44 -4.28 4.15
N LEU A 21 18.09 -5.53 4.44
CA LEU A 21 19.00 -6.65 4.32
C LEU A 21 19.00 -7.12 2.88
N GLY A 22 19.99 -6.65 2.12
CA GLY A 22 20.31 -7.16 0.80
C GLY A 22 20.72 -8.64 0.87
N LEU A 23 19.78 -9.52 0.56
CA LEU A 23 20.08 -10.88 0.16
C LEU A 23 20.28 -10.90 -1.35
N GLY A 24 21.55 -10.84 -1.77
CA GLY A 24 21.95 -11.07 -3.14
C GLY A 24 21.59 -12.50 -3.57
N LEU A 25 20.49 -12.64 -4.30
CA LEU A 25 20.28 -13.80 -5.15
C LEU A 25 21.01 -13.53 -6.47
N MET A 26 22.12 -14.22 -6.68
CA MET A 26 22.80 -14.28 -7.97
C MET A 26 21.83 -14.86 -9.01
N ALA A 27 21.25 -13.99 -9.81
CA ALA A 27 20.65 -14.41 -11.07
C ALA A 27 21.79 -14.53 -12.10
N GLN A 28 21.98 -15.74 -12.61
CA GLN A 28 22.90 -16.06 -13.67
C GLN A 28 22.64 -15.16 -14.89
N ARG A 29 23.64 -14.38 -15.28
CA ARG A 29 23.64 -13.58 -16.50
C ARG A 29 23.73 -14.53 -17.69
N ASP A 30 22.64 -14.61 -18.43
CA ASP A 30 22.68 -15.07 -19.83
C ASP A 30 22.89 -13.84 -20.74
N SER A 31 24.14 -13.66 -21.17
CA SER A 31 24.52 -12.57 -22.06
C SER A 31 24.24 -12.93 -23.52
N GLY A 32 22.99 -13.09 -23.85
CA GLY A 32 22.52 -13.23 -25.23
C GLY A 32 22.14 -11.89 -25.81
N LYS A 33 23.05 -11.21 -26.52
CA LYS A 33 22.68 -10.13 -27.44
C LYS A 33 21.86 -10.71 -28.60
N THR A 34 20.56 -10.75 -28.45
CA THR A 34 19.64 -10.93 -29.56
C THR A 34 19.09 -9.55 -29.93
N SER A 35 19.55 -9.05 -31.09
CA SER A 35 18.90 -7.96 -31.81
C SER A 35 17.49 -8.41 -32.18
N VAL A 36 16.51 -8.05 -31.38
CA VAL A 36 15.11 -8.33 -31.69
C VAL A 36 14.65 -7.33 -32.73
N SER A 37 14.38 -7.84 -33.92
CA SER A 37 13.68 -7.16 -35.02
C SER A 37 12.49 -6.36 -34.47
N GLY A 38 12.28 -5.15 -35.03
CA GLY A 38 11.34 -4.14 -34.52
C GLY A 38 9.86 -4.53 -34.57
N GLU A 39 9.45 -5.56 -33.86
CA GLU A 39 8.05 -5.82 -33.59
C GLU A 39 7.53 -4.74 -32.63
N GLN A 40 6.61 -3.94 -33.13
CA GLN A 40 5.97 -2.88 -32.37
C GLN A 40 5.21 -3.48 -31.18
N ARG A 41 5.60 -3.11 -29.95
CA ARG A 41 4.90 -3.57 -28.73
C ARG A 41 3.46 -3.09 -28.76
N ILE A 42 2.51 -4.01 -28.65
CA ILE A 42 1.09 -3.69 -28.55
C ILE A 42 0.76 -3.53 -27.09
N LEU A 43 0.53 -2.29 -26.66
CA LEU A 43 0.16 -1.97 -25.29
C LEU A 43 -1.35 -2.06 -25.12
N VAL A 44 -1.76 -2.53 -23.96
CA VAL A 44 -3.16 -2.48 -23.52
C VAL A 44 -3.37 -1.16 -22.80
N ILE A 45 -4.17 -0.26 -23.39
CA ILE A 45 -4.37 1.07 -22.85
C ILE A 45 -5.47 1.06 -21.78
N PRO A 46 -5.22 1.55 -20.56
CA PRO A 46 -6.25 1.75 -19.56
C PRO A 46 -7.31 2.74 -20.03
N PRO A 47 -8.59 2.51 -19.66
CA PRO A 47 -9.66 3.45 -20.01
C PRO A 47 -9.47 4.81 -19.31
N PRO A 48 -10.05 5.89 -19.86
CA PRO A 48 -10.12 7.17 -19.17
C PRO A 48 -10.77 7.06 -17.79
N LEU A 49 -10.32 7.89 -16.84
CA LEU A 49 -10.97 8.03 -15.54
C LEU A 49 -12.36 8.61 -15.71
N LYS A 50 -13.25 8.20 -14.80
CA LYS A 50 -14.61 8.72 -14.69
C LYS A 50 -14.91 8.93 -13.23
N ASP A 51 -15.64 10.00 -12.90
CA ASP A 51 -16.23 10.17 -11.58
C ASP A 51 -17.29 9.08 -11.39
N LEU A 52 -17.10 8.20 -10.45
CA LEU A 52 -18.01 7.14 -10.11
C LEU A 52 -19.06 7.60 -9.07
N HIS A 53 -18.97 8.86 -8.63
CA HIS A 53 -19.86 9.49 -7.65
C HIS A 53 -19.94 8.75 -6.32
N LYS A 54 -18.84 8.11 -5.92
CA LYS A 54 -18.75 7.41 -4.63
C LYS A 54 -18.52 8.40 -3.48
N ASP A 55 -18.97 8.04 -2.29
CA ASP A 55 -18.67 8.79 -1.06
C ASP A 55 -17.18 8.62 -0.63
N TYR A 56 -16.58 7.50 -0.99
CA TYR A 56 -15.20 7.11 -0.64
C TYR A 56 -14.30 7.30 -1.86
N LYS A 57 -13.52 8.39 -1.84
CA LYS A 57 -12.67 8.80 -2.97
C LYS A 57 -11.23 9.00 -2.52
N VAL A 58 -10.29 8.69 -3.39
CA VAL A 58 -8.88 9.02 -3.17
C VAL A 58 -8.66 10.50 -3.46
N ARG A 59 -8.07 11.21 -2.52
CA ARG A 59 -7.59 12.58 -2.67
C ARG A 59 -6.14 12.58 -3.16
N LEU A 60 -5.83 13.42 -4.13
CA LEU A 60 -4.50 13.55 -4.67
C LEU A 60 -3.89 14.88 -4.23
N VAL A 61 -2.67 14.83 -3.71
CA VAL A 61 -1.93 16.00 -3.26
C VAL A 61 -0.55 16.02 -3.90
N TYR A 62 -0.17 17.16 -4.45
CA TYR A 62 1.21 17.44 -4.83
C TYR A 62 1.82 18.41 -3.81
N PHE A 63 2.77 17.91 -3.04
CA PHE A 63 3.38 18.62 -1.90
C PHE A 63 4.77 19.13 -2.28
N VAL A 64 4.94 20.46 -2.28
CA VAL A 64 6.15 21.12 -2.78
C VAL A 64 6.75 22.04 -1.71
N PRO A 65 7.88 21.65 -1.07
CA PRO A 65 8.65 22.50 -0.15
C PRO A 65 9.11 23.82 -0.75
N THR A 66 9.48 24.79 0.11
CA THR A 66 9.88 26.14 -0.33
C THR A 66 11.16 26.16 -1.16
N ASP A 67 12.03 25.17 -1.01
CA ASP A 67 13.29 24.98 -1.74
C ASP A 67 13.15 24.08 -2.98
N ARG A 68 11.91 23.80 -3.39
CA ARG A 68 11.60 22.96 -4.57
C ARG A 68 10.67 23.68 -5.53
N GLU A 69 10.87 23.38 -6.81
CA GLU A 69 10.02 23.90 -7.86
C GLU A 69 8.87 22.95 -8.18
N VAL A 70 7.76 23.52 -8.65
CA VAL A 70 6.65 22.72 -9.18
C VAL A 70 7.04 22.15 -10.53
N LYS A 71 7.05 20.85 -10.66
CA LYS A 71 7.34 20.18 -11.93
C LYS A 71 6.25 20.46 -12.96
N PRO A 72 6.63 20.81 -14.19
CA PRO A 72 5.66 21.09 -15.24
C PRO A 72 4.85 19.84 -15.60
N GLY A 73 3.59 20.02 -15.98
CA GLY A 73 2.71 18.94 -16.40
C GLY A 73 2.33 17.95 -15.30
N TYR A 74 2.55 18.25 -14.01
CA TYR A 74 2.27 17.30 -12.91
C TYR A 74 0.81 16.84 -12.88
N ARG A 75 -0.15 17.70 -13.23
CA ARG A 75 -1.58 17.34 -13.24
C ARG A 75 -1.89 16.29 -14.28
N GLU A 76 -1.40 16.50 -15.49
CA GLU A 76 -1.57 15.59 -16.63
C GLU A 76 -0.84 14.26 -16.37
N LYS A 77 0.37 14.30 -15.84
CA LYS A 77 1.12 13.11 -15.41
C LYS A 77 0.35 12.35 -14.34
N CYS A 78 -0.20 13.05 -13.34
CA CYS A 78 -1.01 12.46 -12.29
C CYS A 78 -2.27 11.78 -12.85
N GLU A 79 -2.98 12.42 -13.78
CA GLU A 79 -4.17 11.82 -14.42
C GLU A 79 -3.82 10.53 -15.15
N VAL A 80 -2.72 10.50 -15.91
CA VAL A 80 -2.27 9.31 -16.63
C VAL A 80 -1.89 8.19 -15.65
N LEU A 81 -1.17 8.52 -14.57
CA LEU A 81 -0.82 7.56 -13.52
C LEU A 81 -2.06 6.97 -12.85
N MET A 82 -3.04 7.80 -12.51
CA MET A 82 -4.26 7.34 -11.85
C MET A 82 -5.14 6.46 -12.76
N ARG A 83 -5.09 6.63 -14.07
CA ARG A 83 -5.71 5.70 -15.02
C ARG A 83 -5.12 4.30 -14.87
N VAL A 84 -3.78 4.19 -14.73
CA VAL A 84 -3.10 2.91 -14.51
C VAL A 84 -3.47 2.34 -13.15
N VAL A 85 -3.42 3.15 -12.08
CA VAL A 85 -3.79 2.74 -10.72
C VAL A 85 -5.21 2.16 -10.69
N ALA A 86 -6.19 2.89 -11.21
CA ALA A 86 -7.59 2.45 -11.27
C ALA A 86 -7.76 1.15 -12.06
N ASP A 87 -7.04 1.02 -13.19
CA ASP A 87 -7.13 -0.15 -14.06
C ASP A 87 -6.50 -1.39 -13.42
N VAL A 88 -5.38 -1.27 -12.72
CA VAL A 88 -4.77 -2.39 -11.99
C VAL A 88 -5.73 -2.92 -10.94
N TYR A 89 -6.27 -2.06 -10.08
CA TYR A 89 -7.26 -2.49 -9.08
C TYR A 89 -8.47 -3.15 -9.74
N ARG A 90 -9.02 -2.55 -10.79
CA ARG A 90 -10.16 -3.11 -11.54
C ARG A 90 -9.86 -4.50 -12.10
N ARG A 91 -8.67 -4.70 -12.70
CA ARG A 91 -8.22 -5.99 -13.25
C ARG A 91 -8.07 -7.02 -12.17
N GLU A 92 -7.45 -6.66 -11.05
CA GLU A 92 -7.21 -7.56 -9.94
C GLU A 92 -8.51 -7.98 -9.25
N MET A 93 -9.44 -7.05 -9.01
CA MET A 93 -10.76 -7.40 -8.48
C MET A 93 -11.49 -8.37 -9.43
N LYS A 94 -11.47 -8.11 -10.74
CA LYS A 94 -12.07 -8.99 -11.73
C LYS A 94 -11.39 -10.37 -11.77
N ALA A 95 -10.05 -10.43 -11.73
CA ALA A 95 -9.29 -11.67 -11.74
C ALA A 95 -9.61 -12.57 -10.53
N HIS A 96 -9.84 -11.94 -9.38
CA HIS A 96 -10.27 -12.60 -8.15
C HIS A 96 -11.80 -12.78 -8.03
N ARG A 97 -12.57 -12.48 -9.09
CA ARG A 97 -14.03 -12.64 -9.20
C ARG A 97 -14.84 -11.77 -8.23
N TYR A 98 -14.27 -10.67 -7.76
CA TYR A 98 -15.02 -9.66 -6.99
C TYR A 98 -15.74 -8.69 -7.92
N LYS A 99 -17.02 -8.47 -7.64
CA LYS A 99 -17.80 -7.40 -8.30
C LYS A 99 -17.64 -6.13 -7.48
N THR A 100 -16.98 -5.14 -8.06
CA THR A 100 -16.75 -3.83 -7.42
C THR A 100 -16.98 -2.72 -8.44
N GLY A 101 -17.39 -1.53 -7.97
CA GLY A 101 -17.54 -0.35 -8.82
C GLY A 101 -16.20 0.30 -9.22
N GLY A 102 -15.07 -0.25 -8.73
CA GLY A 102 -13.75 0.31 -8.97
C GLY A 102 -13.36 1.40 -7.97
N LEU A 103 -12.12 1.85 -8.07
CA LEU A 103 -11.56 2.94 -7.26
C LEU A 103 -12.02 4.28 -7.82
N ASP A 104 -12.44 5.21 -6.94
CA ASP A 104 -12.87 6.56 -7.31
C ASP A 104 -11.92 7.62 -6.77
N PHE A 105 -11.88 8.78 -7.42
CA PHE A 105 -11.03 9.92 -7.11
C PHE A 105 -11.85 11.20 -6.96
N GLU A 106 -11.25 12.24 -6.39
CA GLU A 106 -11.84 13.57 -6.39
C GLU A 106 -11.72 14.19 -7.79
N PHE A 107 -12.81 14.79 -8.27
CA PHE A 107 -12.86 15.55 -9.53
C PHE A 107 -13.21 17.00 -9.23
N SER A 108 -12.73 17.89 -10.06
CA SER A 108 -13.10 19.31 -10.07
C SER A 108 -14.42 19.51 -10.83
N GLU A 109 -15.01 20.69 -10.71
CA GLU A 109 -16.30 21.02 -11.33
C GLU A 109 -16.26 20.93 -12.87
N ASP A 110 -15.11 21.11 -13.47
CA ASP A 110 -14.87 20.95 -14.91
C ASP A 110 -14.73 19.49 -15.35
N GLY A 111 -14.90 18.53 -14.42
CA GLY A 111 -14.84 17.10 -14.69
C GLY A 111 -13.41 16.53 -14.81
N ARG A 112 -12.39 17.33 -14.52
CA ARG A 112 -10.99 16.87 -14.51
C ARG A 112 -10.59 16.29 -13.16
N LEU A 113 -9.61 15.41 -13.14
CA LEU A 113 -9.03 14.89 -11.92
C LEU A 113 -8.51 16.02 -11.04
N LYS A 114 -8.95 16.07 -9.78
CA LYS A 114 -8.55 17.10 -8.83
C LYS A 114 -7.23 16.74 -8.17
N VAL A 115 -6.21 17.55 -8.41
CA VAL A 115 -4.91 17.46 -7.73
C VAL A 115 -4.70 18.72 -6.92
N HIS A 116 -4.64 18.58 -5.60
CA HIS A 116 -4.40 19.69 -4.70
C HIS A 116 -2.91 20.01 -4.68
N LEU A 117 -2.52 21.22 -5.11
CA LEU A 117 -1.16 21.72 -4.94
C LEU A 117 -1.01 22.33 -3.54
N VAL A 118 -0.16 21.73 -2.72
CA VAL A 118 0.21 22.25 -1.40
C VAL A 118 1.61 22.85 -1.50
N ARG A 119 1.69 24.17 -1.47
CA ARG A 119 2.94 24.90 -1.29
C ARG A 119 3.29 24.89 0.19
N ALA A 120 4.26 24.07 0.55
CA ALA A 120 4.66 23.88 1.93
C ALA A 120 5.30 25.14 2.54
N LYS A 121 5.27 25.26 3.85
CA LYS A 121 5.76 26.42 4.60
C LYS A 121 7.27 26.43 4.81
N HIS A 122 7.90 25.25 4.70
CA HIS A 122 9.30 25.03 5.06
C HIS A 122 10.09 24.38 3.92
N PRO A 123 11.44 24.42 3.96
CA PRO A 123 12.29 23.69 3.02
C PRO A 123 12.24 22.19 3.26
N SER A 124 12.67 21.40 2.28
CA SER A 124 12.59 19.94 2.28
C SER A 124 13.21 19.28 3.52
N VAL A 125 14.34 19.80 4.02
CA VAL A 125 15.03 19.29 5.21
C VAL A 125 14.17 19.36 6.48
N PHE A 126 13.28 20.33 6.58
CA PHE A 126 12.35 20.44 7.71
C PHE A 126 11.44 19.20 7.79
N TYR A 127 10.97 18.71 6.65
CA TYR A 127 10.07 17.56 6.60
C TYR A 127 10.82 16.23 6.73
N THR A 128 11.99 16.12 6.13
CA THR A 128 12.78 14.87 6.17
C THR A 128 13.46 14.64 7.51
N GLY A 129 13.82 15.72 8.21
CA GLY A 129 14.71 15.67 9.38
C GLY A 129 16.17 15.37 8.99
N ASP A 130 17.07 15.55 9.96
CA ASP A 130 18.48 15.15 9.86
C ASP A 130 18.88 14.50 11.19
N PRO A 131 19.08 13.16 11.23
CA PRO A 131 18.95 12.20 10.12
C PRO A 131 17.50 12.02 9.64
N PHE A 132 17.36 11.50 8.44
CA PHE A 132 16.05 11.23 7.82
C PHE A 132 15.13 10.42 8.73
N ASN A 133 13.90 10.92 8.92
CA ASN A 133 12.88 10.28 9.76
C ASN A 133 11.53 10.27 9.04
N VAL A 134 11.09 9.07 8.66
CA VAL A 134 9.86 8.87 7.89
C VAL A 134 8.60 9.25 8.68
N ASP A 135 8.56 8.98 9.98
CA ASP A 135 7.41 9.34 10.82
C ASP A 135 7.27 10.86 10.95
N HIS A 136 8.39 11.55 11.08
CA HIS A 136 8.42 13.02 11.09
C HIS A 136 7.92 13.56 9.76
N LEU A 137 8.41 13.02 8.64
CA LEU A 137 8.00 13.42 7.29
C LEU A 137 6.50 13.27 7.09
N LEU A 138 5.93 12.11 7.44
CA LEU A 138 4.50 11.86 7.28
C LEU A 138 3.66 12.78 8.17
N ASN A 139 4.07 13.01 9.43
CA ASN A 139 3.32 13.83 10.38
C ASN A 139 3.32 15.31 9.99
N SER A 140 4.49 15.87 9.66
CA SER A 140 4.62 17.28 9.31
C SER A 140 3.89 17.62 8.00
N GLN A 141 3.98 16.75 7.00
CA GLN A 141 3.22 16.93 5.76
C GLN A 141 1.70 16.80 5.97
N GLN A 142 1.26 15.81 6.74
CA GLN A 142 -0.16 15.59 7.01
C GLN A 142 -0.84 16.79 7.62
N GLN A 143 -0.19 17.49 8.53
CA GLN A 143 -0.72 18.69 9.14
C GLN A 143 -0.97 19.78 8.10
N GLU A 144 0.03 20.13 7.29
CA GLU A 144 -0.10 21.16 6.27
C GLU A 144 -1.09 20.81 5.15
N ILE A 145 -1.15 19.52 4.79
CA ILE A 145 -2.14 19.01 3.84
C ILE A 145 -3.54 19.26 4.38
N TRP A 146 -3.81 18.95 5.65
CA TRP A 146 -5.13 19.16 6.24
C TRP A 146 -5.48 20.63 6.40
N GLU A 147 -4.50 21.49 6.73
CA GLU A 147 -4.71 22.94 6.77
C GLU A 147 -5.10 23.51 5.39
N THR A 148 -4.54 22.96 4.31
CA THR A 148 -4.79 23.44 2.95
C THR A 148 -6.03 22.82 2.31
N THR A 149 -6.23 21.52 2.50
CA THR A 149 -7.29 20.77 1.79
C THR A 149 -8.52 20.47 2.64
N GLY A 150 -8.44 20.75 3.93
CA GLY A 150 -9.39 20.36 4.93
C GLY A 150 -9.25 18.87 5.32
N TYR A 151 -9.42 18.59 6.61
CA TYR A 151 -9.58 17.20 7.06
C TYR A 151 -10.89 16.64 6.52
N SER A 152 -10.82 15.48 5.91
CA SER A 152 -12.01 14.80 5.41
C SER A 152 -11.98 13.32 5.76
N ARG A 153 -13.04 12.85 6.39
CA ARG A 153 -13.32 11.40 6.47
C ARG A 153 -13.52 10.86 5.04
N ASN A 154 -13.29 9.57 4.86
CA ASN A 154 -13.51 8.87 3.59
C ASN A 154 -12.60 9.35 2.44
N ARG A 155 -11.48 10.01 2.77
CA ARG A 155 -10.52 10.56 1.81
C ARG A 155 -9.10 10.08 2.14
N PRO A 156 -8.74 8.84 1.77
CA PRO A 156 -7.34 8.47 1.75
C PRO A 156 -6.61 9.41 0.81
N THR A 157 -5.46 9.87 1.25
CA THR A 157 -4.69 10.89 0.53
C THR A 157 -3.43 10.25 -0.05
N LEU A 158 -3.28 10.30 -1.36
CA LEU A 158 -2.05 9.96 -2.05
C LEU A 158 -1.25 11.24 -2.29
N VAL A 159 -0.07 11.31 -1.70
CA VAL A 159 0.81 12.47 -1.75
C VAL A 159 2.00 12.19 -2.65
N PHE A 160 2.20 13.05 -3.62
CA PHE A 160 3.44 13.14 -4.40
C PHE A 160 4.30 14.22 -3.73
N SER A 161 5.37 13.82 -3.06
CA SER A 161 6.17 14.72 -2.21
C SER A 161 7.51 15.05 -2.85
N GLU A 162 7.80 16.34 -2.99
CA GLU A 162 9.13 16.83 -3.36
C GLU A 162 10.06 17.00 -2.13
N ALA A 163 9.60 16.65 -0.93
CA ALA A 163 10.44 16.77 0.27
C ALA A 163 11.58 15.74 0.30
N GLY A 164 11.40 14.57 -0.33
CA GLY A 164 12.45 13.56 -0.36
C GLY A 164 11.99 12.25 -0.99
N ALA A 165 12.95 11.34 -1.19
CA ALA A 165 12.67 10.01 -1.70
C ALA A 165 11.95 9.18 -0.62
N VAL A 166 10.66 8.92 -0.81
CA VAL A 166 9.80 8.23 0.13
C VAL A 166 8.84 7.28 -0.61
N ALA A 167 8.52 6.19 0.04
CA ALA A 167 7.44 5.29 -0.33
C ALA A 167 6.93 4.65 0.97
N GLU A 168 5.89 5.24 1.54
CA GLU A 168 5.34 4.85 2.85
C GLU A 168 3.86 5.19 2.95
N ALA A 169 3.14 4.40 3.71
CA ALA A 169 1.73 4.64 3.97
C ALA A 169 1.35 4.48 5.44
N ARG A 170 0.46 5.35 5.88
CA ARG A 170 -0.14 5.29 7.21
C ARG A 170 -1.66 5.27 7.10
N PRO A 171 -2.31 4.11 7.27
CA PRO A 171 -3.77 4.02 7.28
C PRO A 171 -4.34 4.62 8.59
N ILE A 172 -5.54 5.21 8.47
CA ILE A 172 -6.35 5.67 9.60
C ILE A 172 -7.74 5.02 9.48
N PRO A 173 -7.87 3.75 9.86
CA PRO A 173 -9.04 2.92 9.54
C PRO A 173 -10.37 3.48 10.07
N HIS A 174 -10.40 4.00 11.30
CA HIS A 174 -11.61 4.47 11.98
C HIS A 174 -12.29 5.69 11.32
N VAL A 175 -11.62 6.32 10.36
CA VAL A 175 -12.16 7.43 9.56
C VAL A 175 -12.10 7.16 8.06
N TYR A 176 -11.79 5.93 7.68
CA TYR A 176 -11.65 5.50 6.27
C TYR A 176 -10.71 6.43 5.49
N SER A 177 -9.58 6.72 6.09
CA SER A 177 -8.59 7.64 5.55
C SER A 177 -7.18 7.09 5.76
N GLY A 178 -6.20 7.86 5.42
CA GLY A 178 -4.78 7.57 5.58
C GLY A 178 -3.96 8.44 4.66
N LEU A 179 -2.66 8.34 4.82
CA LEU A 179 -1.69 9.04 3.99
C LEU A 179 -0.79 7.99 3.33
N ALA A 180 -0.80 7.95 2.00
CA ALA A 180 0.19 7.25 1.19
C ALA A 180 1.09 8.32 0.58
N CYS A 181 2.38 8.30 0.88
CA CYS A 181 3.34 9.29 0.42
C CYS A 181 4.37 8.63 -0.48
N VAL A 182 4.55 9.18 -1.66
CA VAL A 182 5.54 8.73 -2.64
C VAL A 182 6.40 9.90 -3.09
N SER A 183 7.61 9.60 -3.58
CA SER A 183 8.51 10.63 -4.10
C SER A 183 7.91 11.37 -5.30
N GLY A 184 8.04 12.70 -5.32
CA GLY A 184 7.73 13.52 -6.48
C GLY A 184 8.61 13.24 -7.71
N ASP A 185 9.70 12.48 -7.54
CA ASP A 185 10.53 12.03 -8.65
C ASP A 185 9.81 11.15 -9.65
N ILE A 186 8.62 10.66 -9.31
CA ILE A 186 7.73 9.97 -10.25
C ILE A 186 7.29 10.88 -11.41
N PHE A 187 7.30 12.21 -11.21
CA PHE A 187 7.00 13.21 -12.24
C PHE A 187 8.25 13.61 -13.04
N ARG A 188 9.03 12.66 -13.50
CA ARG A 188 10.28 12.90 -14.23
C ARG A 188 10.05 13.70 -15.50
N ASP A 189 11.05 14.52 -15.86
CA ASP A 189 10.96 15.40 -17.03
C ASP A 189 10.93 14.63 -18.35
N GLU A 190 11.67 13.52 -18.42
CA GLU A 190 11.73 12.67 -19.61
C GLU A 190 10.47 11.80 -19.82
N VAL A 191 9.58 11.74 -18.83
CA VAL A 191 8.27 11.06 -18.94
C VAL A 191 7.23 12.12 -19.19
N THR A 192 6.80 12.26 -20.44
CA THR A 192 5.75 13.21 -20.78
C THR A 192 4.38 12.68 -20.40
N ALA A 193 3.41 13.57 -20.30
CA ALA A 193 2.01 13.23 -20.02
C ALA A 193 1.15 13.29 -21.29
N SER A 194 1.77 13.43 -22.46
CA SER A 194 1.06 13.59 -23.74
C SER A 194 0.20 12.39 -24.08
N THR A 195 0.68 11.19 -23.72
CA THR A 195 -0.05 9.94 -23.92
C THR A 195 0.10 8.98 -22.76
N ILE A 196 -0.90 8.14 -22.56
CA ILE A 196 -0.83 7.10 -21.52
C ILE A 196 0.20 6.02 -21.86
N GLU A 197 0.48 5.79 -23.14
CA GLU A 197 1.50 4.86 -23.59
C GLU A 197 2.87 5.19 -23.03
N GLU A 198 3.21 6.46 -22.89
CA GLU A 198 4.50 6.88 -22.36
C GLU A 198 4.64 6.48 -20.89
N GLN A 199 3.58 6.64 -20.09
CA GLN A 199 3.58 6.19 -18.70
C GLN A 199 3.66 4.66 -18.61
N ILE A 200 2.98 3.92 -19.49
CA ILE A 200 3.07 2.45 -19.53
C ILE A 200 4.47 2.02 -19.95
N ARG A 201 5.07 2.69 -20.95
CA ARG A 201 6.45 2.43 -21.38
C ARG A 201 7.44 2.64 -20.25
N TYR A 202 7.20 3.62 -19.39
CA TYR A 202 8.02 3.84 -18.20
C TYR A 202 8.05 2.62 -17.26
N PHE A 203 6.96 1.90 -17.07
CA PHE A 203 6.96 0.64 -16.31
C PHE A 203 7.84 -0.46 -16.93
N MET A 204 8.21 -0.31 -18.18
CA MET A 204 9.06 -1.25 -18.93
C MET A 204 10.44 -0.67 -19.27
N ASP A 205 10.75 0.53 -18.79
CA ASP A 205 12.01 1.22 -19.10
C ASP A 205 13.18 0.50 -18.42
N GLN A 206 14.06 -0.08 -19.24
CA GLN A 206 15.25 -0.81 -18.82
C GLN A 206 16.51 0.08 -18.83
N THR A 207 16.38 1.39 -19.05
CA THR A 207 17.52 2.31 -19.02
C THR A 207 18.19 2.24 -17.64
N PRO A 208 19.49 1.93 -17.55
CA PRO A 208 20.20 1.90 -16.29
C PRO A 208 20.25 3.28 -15.65
N VAL A 209 20.01 3.32 -14.35
CA VAL A 209 20.14 4.53 -13.53
C VAL A 209 20.96 4.24 -12.29
N ARG A 210 21.78 5.22 -11.89
CA ARG A 210 22.46 5.24 -10.60
C ARG A 210 21.80 6.26 -9.71
N LYS A 211 21.49 5.86 -8.49
CA LYS A 211 20.96 6.76 -7.49
C LYS A 211 22.00 7.63 -6.83
N VAL A 212 23.10 6.98 -6.40
CA VAL A 212 24.21 7.60 -5.68
C VAL A 212 25.51 7.00 -6.20
N ALA A 213 26.60 7.74 -6.10
CA ALA A 213 27.93 7.23 -6.47
C ALA A 213 28.26 5.96 -5.67
N GLY A 214 28.55 4.86 -6.37
CA GLY A 214 28.88 3.57 -5.78
C GLY A 214 27.71 2.58 -5.65
N GLU A 215 26.48 2.98 -5.86
CA GLU A 215 25.34 2.06 -5.93
C GLU A 215 25.30 1.29 -7.26
N GLU A 216 24.74 0.07 -7.22
CA GLU A 216 24.53 -0.72 -8.43
C GLU A 216 23.59 0.00 -9.40
N GLU A 217 23.91 -0.10 -10.69
CA GLU A 217 22.98 0.33 -11.73
C GLU A 217 21.77 -0.59 -11.75
N ARG A 218 20.58 0.02 -11.73
CA ARG A 218 19.30 -0.68 -11.83
C ARG A 218 18.54 -0.17 -13.04
N ALA A 219 17.70 -1.02 -13.59
CA ALA A 219 16.76 -0.56 -14.60
C ALA A 219 15.81 0.46 -13.96
N ARG A 220 15.48 1.53 -14.69
CA ARG A 220 14.68 2.65 -14.21
C ARG A 220 13.31 2.21 -13.66
N ASN A 221 12.68 1.23 -14.27
CA ASN A 221 11.40 0.68 -13.81
C ASN A 221 11.51 -0.16 -12.55
N LEU A 222 12.72 -0.54 -12.11
CA LEU A 222 12.97 -1.28 -10.87
C LEU A 222 13.35 -0.38 -9.69
N GLU A 223 13.45 0.92 -9.92
CA GLU A 223 13.75 1.88 -8.87
C GLU A 223 12.51 2.06 -7.97
N SER A 224 12.51 1.42 -6.79
CA SER A 224 11.33 1.27 -5.96
C SER A 224 10.68 2.57 -5.51
N GLN A 225 11.48 3.60 -5.22
CA GLN A 225 10.97 4.88 -4.71
C GLN A 225 10.42 5.78 -5.81
N THR A 226 10.71 5.46 -7.07
CA THR A 226 10.30 6.25 -8.24
C THR A 226 9.56 5.42 -9.28
N SER A 227 9.35 4.14 -9.00
CA SER A 227 8.52 3.27 -9.84
C SER A 227 7.05 3.70 -9.77
N ASN A 228 6.42 3.85 -10.92
CA ASN A 228 4.99 4.16 -10.97
C ASN A 228 4.12 3.13 -10.25
N GLY A 229 4.60 1.90 -10.10
CA GLY A 229 3.90 0.83 -9.40
C GLY A 229 3.80 1.02 -7.89
N VAL A 230 4.69 1.80 -7.30
CA VAL A 230 4.66 2.08 -5.85
C VAL A 230 3.37 2.76 -5.42
N LEU A 231 2.73 3.53 -6.30
CA LEU A 231 1.43 4.16 -6.05
C LEU A 231 0.35 3.16 -5.66
N ILE A 232 0.35 2.00 -6.35
CA ILE A 232 -0.64 0.94 -6.10
C ILE A 232 -0.32 0.23 -4.80
N HIS A 233 0.96 0.03 -4.51
CA HIS A 233 1.45 -0.60 -3.28
C HIS A 233 1.06 0.23 -2.04
N GLU A 234 1.43 1.52 -2.03
CA GLU A 234 1.16 2.39 -0.88
C GLU A 234 -0.34 2.63 -0.66
N LEU A 235 -1.12 2.79 -1.74
CA LEU A 235 -2.58 2.81 -1.61
C LEU A 235 -3.14 1.50 -1.06
N GLY A 236 -2.53 0.36 -1.40
CA GLY A 236 -2.89 -0.93 -0.85
C GLY A 236 -2.85 -0.96 0.67
N HIS A 237 -1.84 -0.37 1.28
CA HIS A 237 -1.74 -0.25 2.74
C HIS A 237 -2.91 0.55 3.34
N ILE A 238 -3.33 1.64 2.66
CA ILE A 238 -4.49 2.42 3.11
C ILE A 238 -5.78 1.58 3.08
N PHE A 239 -5.90 0.66 2.14
CA PHE A 239 -7.05 -0.25 2.03
C PHE A 239 -6.94 -1.49 2.95
N GLY A 240 -5.94 -1.51 3.84
CA GLY A 240 -5.72 -2.56 4.84
C GLY A 240 -4.87 -3.73 4.37
N MET A 241 -4.26 -3.65 3.19
CA MET A 241 -3.35 -4.70 2.73
C MET A 241 -2.03 -4.65 3.51
N LEU A 242 -1.55 -5.82 3.92
CA LEU A 242 -0.28 -6.00 4.61
C LEU A 242 0.76 -6.58 3.64
N HIS A 243 2.04 -6.48 3.98
CA HIS A 243 3.09 -7.10 3.18
C HIS A 243 2.94 -8.63 3.12
N ASP A 244 3.25 -9.23 1.98
CA ASP A 244 3.49 -10.67 1.85
C ASP A 244 4.68 -10.88 0.93
N THR A 245 5.84 -11.11 1.52
CA THR A 245 7.12 -11.17 0.82
C THR A 245 7.48 -12.55 0.31
N ARG A 246 6.56 -13.53 0.39
CA ARG A 246 6.79 -14.90 -0.07
C ARG A 246 6.81 -15.05 -1.59
N ASP A 247 6.06 -14.20 -2.30
CA ASP A 247 6.03 -14.20 -3.75
C ASP A 247 6.45 -12.81 -4.28
N PRO A 248 7.62 -12.68 -4.91
CA PRO A 248 8.11 -11.40 -5.42
C PRO A 248 7.23 -10.79 -6.53
N ARG A 249 6.29 -11.55 -7.10
CA ARG A 249 5.32 -11.03 -8.09
C ARG A 249 4.08 -10.43 -7.44
N ASN A 250 3.93 -10.59 -6.13
CA ASN A 250 2.86 -9.94 -5.40
C ASN A 250 3.07 -8.43 -5.40
N ILE A 251 2.04 -7.67 -5.77
CA ILE A 251 2.06 -6.21 -5.80
C ILE A 251 2.40 -5.64 -4.40
N MET A 252 1.92 -6.31 -3.33
CA MET A 252 2.27 -5.94 -1.95
C MET A 252 3.64 -6.49 -1.50
N MET A 253 4.52 -6.82 -2.43
CA MET A 253 5.95 -7.13 -2.23
C MET A 253 6.76 -6.34 -3.25
N ARG A 254 7.25 -6.95 -4.32
CA ARG A 254 8.05 -6.33 -5.38
C ARG A 254 7.39 -6.42 -6.76
N GLY A 255 6.19 -6.99 -6.82
CA GLY A 255 5.45 -7.10 -8.08
C GLY A 255 5.11 -5.75 -8.71
N TYR A 256 5.00 -4.71 -7.89
CA TYR A 256 4.78 -3.36 -8.37
C TYR A 256 5.90 -2.81 -9.29
N ASP A 257 7.12 -3.33 -9.19
CA ASP A 257 8.23 -2.97 -10.09
C ASP A 257 8.05 -3.54 -11.50
N GLN A 258 7.15 -4.48 -11.68
CA GLN A 258 6.97 -5.24 -12.91
C GLN A 258 5.56 -5.05 -13.53
N LEU A 259 4.85 -4.03 -13.13
CA LEU A 259 3.47 -3.77 -13.60
C LEU A 259 3.37 -3.61 -15.12
N GLY A 260 4.44 -3.23 -15.80
CA GLY A 260 4.49 -3.18 -17.26
C GLY A 260 4.09 -4.49 -17.92
N GLN A 261 4.34 -5.62 -17.25
CA GLN A 261 3.92 -6.95 -17.75
C GLN A 261 2.39 -7.06 -17.90
N MET A 262 1.61 -6.32 -17.14
CA MET A 262 0.14 -6.33 -17.24
C MET A 262 -0.37 -5.63 -18.52
N TYR A 263 0.46 -4.84 -19.14
CA TYR A 263 0.12 -3.97 -20.27
C TYR A 263 0.82 -4.38 -21.58
N ASP A 264 1.81 -5.27 -21.55
CA ASP A 264 2.47 -5.81 -22.73
C ASP A 264 1.83 -7.17 -23.10
N ARG A 265 1.15 -7.21 -24.26
CA ARG A 265 0.49 -8.43 -24.76
C ARG A 265 1.44 -9.59 -25.06
N ARG A 266 2.74 -9.32 -25.19
CA ARG A 266 3.76 -10.35 -25.47
C ARG A 266 4.25 -11.03 -24.21
N THR A 267 3.94 -10.48 -23.05
CA THR A 267 4.39 -11.08 -21.78
C THR A 267 3.72 -12.43 -21.59
N ALA A 268 4.54 -13.46 -21.46
CA ALA A 268 4.06 -14.83 -21.32
C ALA A 268 3.12 -15.00 -20.12
N PRO A 269 2.02 -15.74 -20.28
CA PRO A 269 0.96 -15.87 -19.27
C PRO A 269 1.34 -16.69 -18.03
N GLY A 270 2.60 -17.11 -17.86
CA GLY A 270 2.99 -18.12 -16.89
C GLY A 270 2.73 -17.78 -15.42
N ARG A 271 3.03 -16.53 -14.99
CA ARG A 271 2.78 -16.08 -13.62
C ARG A 271 2.70 -14.55 -13.58
N PRO A 272 1.54 -13.96 -13.81
CA PRO A 272 1.40 -12.51 -13.85
C PRO A 272 1.66 -11.89 -12.47
N VAL A 273 2.15 -10.64 -12.50
CA VAL A 273 2.11 -9.73 -11.35
C VAL A 273 0.66 -9.58 -10.91
N ARG A 274 0.38 -9.72 -9.61
CA ARG A 274 -0.99 -9.66 -9.07
C ARG A 274 -1.04 -9.47 -7.55
N PHE A 275 -2.21 -9.16 -7.03
CA PHE A 275 -2.51 -9.33 -5.62
C PHE A 275 -2.62 -10.82 -5.23
N SER A 276 -2.26 -11.15 -3.99
CA SER A 276 -2.64 -12.44 -3.42
C SER A 276 -4.16 -12.51 -3.22
N PRO A 277 -4.75 -13.70 -3.09
CA PRO A 277 -6.18 -13.82 -2.76
C PRO A 277 -6.58 -13.07 -1.48
N ALA A 278 -5.69 -13.03 -0.48
CA ALA A 278 -5.91 -12.29 0.77
C ALA A 278 -5.97 -10.78 0.53
N HIS A 279 -5.03 -10.24 -0.27
CA HIS A 279 -5.02 -8.81 -0.62
C HIS A 279 -6.25 -8.40 -1.40
N ALA A 280 -6.64 -9.18 -2.41
CA ALA A 280 -7.84 -8.92 -3.18
C ALA A 280 -9.11 -8.95 -2.30
N ARG A 281 -9.16 -9.86 -1.31
CA ARG A 281 -10.26 -9.95 -0.35
C ARG A 281 -10.33 -8.73 0.55
N MET A 282 -9.20 -8.26 1.08
CA MET A 282 -9.14 -7.04 1.89
C MET A 282 -9.59 -5.81 1.09
N ALA A 283 -9.09 -5.65 -0.13
CA ALA A 283 -9.55 -4.57 -1.01
C ALA A 283 -11.07 -4.65 -1.25
N ALA A 284 -11.56 -5.81 -1.64
CA ALA A 284 -12.99 -6.00 -1.92
C ALA A 284 -13.90 -5.76 -0.70
N ALA A 285 -13.40 -6.03 0.51
CA ALA A 285 -14.13 -5.75 1.75
C ALA A 285 -14.13 -4.26 2.10
N SER A 286 -13.13 -3.49 1.67
CA SER A 286 -13.04 -2.08 2.01
C SER A 286 -14.13 -1.26 1.34
N ARG A 287 -14.55 -0.16 2.00
CA ARG A 287 -15.58 0.76 1.48
C ARG A 287 -15.18 1.48 0.19
N PHE A 288 -13.91 1.49 -0.15
CA PHE A 288 -13.43 2.09 -1.39
C PHE A 288 -13.85 1.26 -2.62
N PHE A 289 -14.03 -0.04 -2.46
CA PHE A 289 -14.38 -0.98 -3.53
C PHE A 289 -15.78 -1.57 -3.37
N SER A 290 -16.19 -1.89 -2.14
CA SER A 290 -17.51 -2.46 -1.88
C SER A 290 -18.63 -1.47 -2.17
N GLU A 291 -19.70 -1.94 -2.81
CA GLU A 291 -20.93 -1.16 -3.08
C GLU A 291 -22.12 -1.62 -2.23
N THR A 292 -21.96 -2.69 -1.47
CA THR A 292 -23.06 -3.36 -0.77
C THR A 292 -23.01 -3.21 0.75
N PHE A 293 -22.29 -2.23 1.27
CA PHE A 293 -22.20 -2.00 2.72
C PHE A 293 -23.32 -1.09 3.25
N ASP A 294 -23.68 -1.31 4.51
CA ASP A 294 -24.58 -0.42 5.24
C ASP A 294 -23.80 0.86 5.64
N LYS A 295 -24.14 1.99 4.99
CA LYS A 295 -23.49 3.29 5.24
C LYS A 295 -23.72 3.81 6.67
N THR A 296 -24.76 3.34 7.36
CA THR A 296 -25.10 3.76 8.72
C THR A 296 -24.26 3.06 9.77
N ASP A 297 -23.64 1.93 9.44
CA ASP A 297 -22.74 1.21 10.31
C ASP A 297 -21.38 1.86 10.37
N SER A 298 -21.06 2.48 11.49
CA SER A 298 -19.78 3.15 11.76
C SER A 298 -18.95 2.46 12.85
N LYS A 299 -19.44 1.33 13.37
CA LYS A 299 -18.72 0.56 14.39
C LYS A 299 -17.77 -0.41 13.70
N ALA A 300 -16.47 -0.31 14.04
CA ALA A 300 -15.51 -1.32 13.66
C ALA A 300 -15.69 -2.57 14.55
N PRO A 301 -15.32 -3.76 14.04
CA PRO A 301 -15.36 -4.97 14.84
C PRO A 301 -14.46 -4.85 16.07
N GLU A 302 -14.87 -5.46 17.17
CA GLU A 302 -14.14 -5.44 18.43
C GLU A 302 -13.27 -6.68 18.56
N ILE A 303 -11.99 -6.48 18.87
CA ILE A 303 -11.02 -7.55 19.17
C ILE A 303 -10.82 -7.55 20.68
N HIS A 304 -11.52 -8.44 21.38
CA HIS A 304 -11.50 -8.56 22.85
C HIS A 304 -10.25 -9.29 23.33
N GLU A 305 -9.81 -10.30 22.57
CA GLU A 305 -8.60 -11.05 22.82
C GLU A 305 -7.83 -11.32 21.53
N PHE A 306 -6.54 -11.01 21.55
CA PHE A 306 -5.57 -11.40 20.52
C PHE A 306 -4.23 -11.59 21.22
N LYS A 307 -3.91 -12.83 21.58
CA LYS A 307 -2.68 -13.17 22.33
C LYS A 307 -2.13 -14.52 21.94
N ILE A 308 -0.81 -14.68 22.04
CA ILE A 308 -0.15 -15.97 21.89
C ILE A 308 -0.49 -16.85 23.08
N SER A 309 -0.97 -18.08 22.83
CA SER A 309 -1.43 -18.99 23.88
C SER A 309 -0.30 -19.56 24.75
N ARG A 310 0.91 -19.68 24.19
CA ARG A 310 2.16 -20.01 24.90
C ARG A 310 3.33 -19.31 24.27
N PRO A 311 4.40 -18.99 25.02
CA PRO A 311 5.61 -18.40 24.42
C PRO A 311 6.10 -19.22 23.22
N PRO A 312 6.42 -18.58 22.10
CA PRO A 312 6.98 -19.26 20.92
C PRO A 312 8.43 -19.69 21.19
N ARG A 313 8.81 -20.88 20.74
CA ARG A 313 10.15 -21.44 20.95
C ARG A 313 10.90 -21.64 19.67
N ALA A 314 12.22 -21.71 19.77
CA ALA A 314 13.08 -22.06 18.65
C ALA A 314 12.67 -23.40 18.05
N GLY A 315 12.61 -23.44 16.72
CA GLY A 315 12.15 -24.63 15.98
C GLY A 315 10.64 -24.78 15.83
N ASP A 316 9.81 -24.00 16.54
CA ASP A 316 8.36 -24.01 16.34
C ASP A 316 8.03 -23.71 14.87
N LYS A 317 7.19 -24.55 14.27
CA LYS A 317 6.67 -24.42 12.90
C LYS A 317 5.29 -23.78 12.88
N SER A 318 4.67 -23.62 14.02
CA SER A 318 3.38 -22.94 14.17
C SER A 318 3.25 -22.31 15.55
N VAL A 319 2.40 -21.28 15.63
CA VAL A 319 2.05 -20.59 16.87
C VAL A 319 0.54 -20.66 17.06
N LYS A 320 0.10 -20.89 18.31
CA LYS A 320 -1.31 -20.83 18.69
C LYS A 320 -1.64 -19.45 19.23
N ILE A 321 -2.66 -18.83 18.66
CA ILE A 321 -3.15 -17.50 19.03
C ILE A 321 -4.58 -17.63 19.54
N SER A 322 -4.83 -17.20 20.76
CA SER A 322 -6.18 -17.04 21.30
C SER A 322 -6.84 -15.81 20.71
N LEU A 323 -8.06 -15.96 20.24
CA LEU A 323 -8.89 -14.91 19.66
C LEU A 323 -10.25 -14.84 20.36
N ASP A 324 -10.74 -13.64 20.66
CA ASP A 324 -12.15 -13.35 20.89
C ASP A 324 -12.50 -12.05 20.19
N MET A 325 -13.48 -12.10 19.31
CA MET A 325 -13.88 -11.01 18.43
C MET A 325 -15.38 -10.97 18.29
N SER A 326 -15.93 -9.76 18.17
CA SER A 326 -17.34 -9.57 17.91
C SER A 326 -17.61 -8.36 17.00
N ASP A 327 -18.80 -8.34 16.42
CA ASP A 327 -19.29 -7.22 15.64
C ASP A 327 -20.82 -7.13 15.71
N ASN A 328 -21.35 -5.91 15.64
CA ASN A 328 -22.80 -5.65 15.72
C ASN A 328 -23.57 -6.07 14.47
N LYS A 329 -22.93 -6.13 13.31
CA LYS A 329 -23.53 -6.51 12.01
C LYS A 329 -23.00 -7.85 11.50
N GLY A 330 -21.75 -8.14 11.73
CA GLY A 330 -21.11 -9.42 11.38
C GLY A 330 -19.66 -9.28 10.97
N LEU A 331 -18.86 -10.24 11.38
CA LEU A 331 -17.44 -10.36 11.07
C LEU A 331 -17.24 -10.76 9.60
N GLY A 332 -16.34 -10.08 8.92
CA GLY A 332 -15.93 -10.31 7.55
C GLY A 332 -14.57 -11.02 7.42
N PRO A 333 -13.70 -10.55 6.52
CA PRO A 333 -12.34 -11.08 6.38
C PRO A 333 -11.46 -10.80 7.58
N LEU A 334 -10.65 -11.81 7.95
CA LEU A 334 -9.59 -11.73 8.93
C LEU A 334 -8.29 -12.19 8.30
N VAL A 335 -7.24 -11.38 8.44
CA VAL A 335 -5.90 -11.70 7.92
C VAL A 335 -4.88 -11.50 9.02
N VAL A 336 -3.93 -12.44 9.14
CA VAL A 336 -2.84 -12.37 10.11
C VAL A 336 -1.50 -12.32 9.37
N LEU A 337 -0.73 -11.27 9.61
CA LEU A 337 0.66 -11.12 9.20
C LEU A 337 1.57 -11.59 10.32
N GLN A 338 2.59 -12.38 9.98
CA GLN A 338 3.76 -12.65 10.82
C GLN A 338 4.93 -11.82 10.32
N ARG A 339 5.63 -11.16 11.26
CA ARG A 339 6.86 -10.42 11.02
C ARG A 339 7.91 -10.83 12.04
N GLY A 340 9.16 -10.98 11.62
CA GLY A 340 10.25 -11.37 12.50
C GLY A 340 10.31 -12.88 12.80
N GLY A 341 10.87 -13.28 13.94
CA GLY A 341 11.11 -14.69 14.26
C GLY A 341 12.19 -15.34 13.39
N GLY A 342 13.10 -14.55 12.77
CA GLY A 342 14.05 -15.01 11.76
C GLY A 342 13.42 -15.17 10.37
N GLN A 343 12.24 -14.59 10.14
CA GLN A 343 11.43 -14.70 8.94
C GLN A 343 11.33 -13.38 8.19
N ILE A 344 10.86 -13.49 6.97
CA ILE A 344 10.32 -12.39 6.17
C ILE A 344 8.84 -12.17 6.52
N ASP A 345 8.28 -11.00 6.20
CA ASP A 345 6.86 -10.71 6.38
C ASP A 345 6.01 -11.68 5.56
N ALA A 346 5.03 -12.31 6.20
CA ALA A 346 4.16 -13.28 5.54
C ALA A 346 2.72 -13.24 6.07
N LEU A 347 1.75 -13.29 5.18
CA LEU A 347 0.35 -13.50 5.54
C LEU A 347 0.14 -14.98 5.90
N VAL A 348 0.23 -15.28 7.19
CA VAL A 348 0.22 -16.65 7.70
C VAL A 348 -1.18 -17.23 7.88
N LYS A 349 -2.22 -16.37 7.85
CA LYS A 349 -3.61 -16.79 7.90
C LYS A 349 -4.51 -15.82 7.15
N ASP A 350 -5.51 -16.38 6.47
CA ASP A 350 -6.56 -15.67 5.77
C ASP A 350 -7.86 -16.44 5.96
N LEU A 351 -8.85 -15.82 6.60
CA LEU A 351 -10.14 -16.42 6.93
C LEU A 351 -11.27 -15.50 6.50
N PHE A 352 -12.39 -16.10 6.10
CA PHE A 352 -13.65 -15.39 5.93
C PHE A 352 -14.67 -15.88 6.96
N LEU A 353 -15.13 -15.01 7.85
CA LEU A 353 -15.92 -15.36 9.04
C LEU A 353 -17.43 -15.44 8.77
N LYS A 354 -17.85 -15.32 7.50
CA LYS A 354 -19.23 -15.57 7.02
C LYS A 354 -20.31 -14.83 7.82
N SER A 355 -20.05 -13.57 8.16
CA SER A 355 -20.99 -12.70 8.89
C SER A 355 -21.35 -13.19 10.30
N ALA A 356 -20.55 -14.05 10.90
CA ALA A 356 -20.72 -14.41 12.30
C ALA A 356 -20.63 -13.15 13.20
N ARG A 357 -21.53 -12.98 14.16
CA ARG A 357 -21.48 -11.82 15.07
C ARG A 357 -20.43 -11.96 16.16
N LYS A 358 -20.00 -13.19 16.45
CA LYS A 358 -18.95 -13.48 17.42
C LYS A 358 -18.11 -14.66 16.95
N LYS A 359 -16.79 -14.58 17.18
CA LYS A 359 -15.85 -15.68 16.98
C LYS A 359 -14.84 -15.69 18.11
N ALA A 360 -14.80 -16.80 18.84
CA ALA A 360 -13.81 -17.06 19.88
C ALA A 360 -13.14 -18.42 19.64
N GLY A 361 -11.93 -18.59 20.15
CA GLY A 361 -11.19 -19.83 20.06
C GLY A 361 -9.70 -19.66 19.83
N VAL A 362 -9.05 -20.77 19.51
CA VAL A 362 -7.61 -20.81 19.23
C VAL A 362 -7.38 -20.96 17.73
N LEU A 363 -6.61 -20.05 17.18
CA LEU A 363 -6.15 -20.07 15.79
C LEU A 363 -4.71 -20.61 15.76
N THR A 364 -4.47 -21.66 14.96
CA THR A 364 -3.11 -22.07 14.65
C THR A 364 -2.66 -21.34 13.38
N VAL A 365 -1.53 -20.65 13.51
CA VAL A 365 -0.86 -19.97 12.39
C VAL A 365 0.46 -20.68 12.11
N ASP A 366 0.65 -21.10 10.86
CA ASP A 366 1.87 -21.79 10.44
C ASP A 366 2.93 -20.75 10.08
N SER A 367 4.11 -20.90 10.68
CA SER A 367 5.26 -20.05 10.34
C SER A 367 5.86 -20.50 9.00
N PRO A 368 6.25 -19.59 8.11
CA PRO A 368 6.86 -19.94 6.81
C PRO A 368 8.12 -20.81 6.95
N ARG A 369 8.85 -20.64 8.05
CA ARG A 369 10.03 -21.40 8.43
C ARG A 369 10.02 -21.64 9.94
N PRO A 370 10.81 -22.58 10.48
CA PRO A 370 10.99 -22.73 11.94
C PRO A 370 11.46 -21.42 12.58
N LEU A 371 10.92 -21.09 13.75
CA LEU A 371 11.28 -19.89 14.49
C LEU A 371 12.71 -19.94 15.02
N VAL A 372 13.37 -18.79 15.10
CA VAL A 372 14.77 -18.65 15.50
C VAL A 372 14.86 -18.01 16.89
N ALA A 373 15.61 -18.64 17.81
CA ALA A 373 15.79 -18.18 19.18
C ALA A 373 16.24 -16.71 19.27
N GLY A 374 15.71 -15.97 20.24
CA GLY A 374 16.09 -14.60 20.54
C GLY A 374 15.56 -13.55 19.56
N GLN A 375 14.94 -13.96 18.46
CA GLN A 375 14.38 -13.02 17.48
C GLN A 375 13.08 -12.39 17.95
N PRO A 376 12.85 -11.09 17.68
CA PRO A 376 11.55 -10.47 17.86
C PRO A 376 10.52 -11.12 16.91
N LEU A 377 9.31 -11.31 17.39
CA LEU A 377 8.20 -11.90 16.65
C LEU A 377 6.96 -11.05 16.83
N ILE A 378 6.39 -10.59 15.73
CA ILE A 378 5.23 -9.72 15.72
C ILE A 378 4.13 -10.39 14.91
N TYR A 379 2.92 -10.39 15.44
CA TYR A 379 1.71 -10.71 14.69
C TYR A 379 0.84 -9.47 14.59
N ILE A 380 0.37 -9.19 13.37
CA ILE A 380 -0.59 -8.12 13.09
C ILE A 380 -1.85 -8.77 12.54
N ILE A 381 -3.00 -8.45 13.14
CA ILE A 381 -4.30 -8.88 12.66
C ILE A 381 -5.04 -7.69 12.05
N ASN A 382 -5.57 -7.89 10.84
CA ASN A 382 -6.57 -7.01 10.23
C ASN A 382 -7.90 -7.76 10.15
N LEU A 383 -8.91 -7.19 10.78
CA LEU A 383 -10.26 -7.72 10.85
C LEU A 383 -11.24 -6.72 10.26
N PHE A 384 -11.92 -7.12 9.20
CA PHE A 384 -13.04 -6.36 8.64
C PHE A 384 -14.37 -6.89 9.16
N ASP A 385 -15.36 -6.02 9.28
CA ASP A 385 -16.75 -6.44 9.34
C ASP A 385 -17.35 -6.59 7.91
N VAL A 386 -18.64 -6.93 7.85
CA VAL A 386 -19.36 -7.07 6.57
C VAL A 386 -19.62 -5.73 5.86
N ASN A 387 -19.43 -4.62 6.55
CA ASN A 387 -19.66 -3.25 6.06
C ASN A 387 -18.35 -2.48 5.80
N GLY A 388 -17.21 -3.15 5.85
CA GLY A 388 -15.91 -2.58 5.52
C GLY A 388 -15.29 -1.70 6.60
N ASN A 389 -15.77 -1.78 7.84
CA ASN A 389 -15.09 -1.21 8.98
C ASN A 389 -13.89 -2.12 9.34
N LEU A 390 -12.74 -1.52 9.64
CA LEU A 390 -11.49 -2.23 9.89
C LEU A 390 -11.02 -2.01 11.33
N SER A 391 -10.70 -3.10 12.01
CA SER A 391 -9.93 -3.11 13.25
C SER A 391 -8.60 -3.79 13.06
N GLN A 392 -7.58 -3.29 13.74
CA GLN A 392 -6.24 -3.83 13.77
C GLN A 392 -5.78 -4.07 15.21
N ALA A 393 -5.09 -5.18 15.44
CA ALA A 393 -4.38 -5.44 16.70
C ALA A 393 -2.99 -6.02 16.42
N VAL A 394 -2.08 -5.84 17.38
CA VAL A 394 -0.69 -6.26 17.29
C VAL A 394 -0.28 -7.03 18.52
N ILE A 395 0.41 -8.17 18.33
CA ILE A 395 1.11 -8.89 19.40
C ILE A 395 2.61 -8.73 19.15
N ASN A 396 3.32 -8.29 20.19
CA ASN A 396 4.78 -8.31 20.22
C ASN A 396 5.22 -9.44 21.14
N SER A 397 6.18 -10.24 20.69
CA SER A 397 6.76 -11.36 21.43
C SER A 397 8.24 -11.50 21.08
N ARG A 398 8.88 -12.45 21.72
CA ARG A 398 10.24 -12.89 21.41
C ARG A 398 10.27 -14.41 21.43
N VAL A 399 11.04 -15.00 20.51
CA VAL A 399 11.20 -16.45 20.43
C VAL A 399 12.13 -16.91 21.56
N GLU A 400 11.64 -17.79 22.43
CA GLU A 400 12.43 -18.43 23.49
C GLU A 400 13.38 -19.50 22.90
N PRO A 401 14.45 -19.83 23.63
CA PRO A 401 15.35 -20.93 23.27
C PRO A 401 14.65 -22.28 23.12
#